data_c77f44a014b969fa48718038af12c038
#
_entry.id   c77f44a014b969fa48718038af12c038
#
_cell.length_a   1.000
_cell.length_b   1.000
_cell.length_c   1.000
_cell.angle_alpha   90.00
_cell.angle_beta   90.00
_cell.angle_gamma   90.00
#
_symmetry.space_group_name_H-M   'P 1'
#
loop_
_entity.id
_entity.type
_entity.pdbx_description
1 polymer ?
#
loop_
_entity_poly.entity_id
_entity_poly.type
_entity_poly.pdbx_seq_one_letter_code
_entity_poly.pdbx_strand_id
1 'polypeptide(L)'
;MNLTERVQNLEYAIRDVVGQAKQMEKKGKDVIYLNIGDPLLFDFETPEHIKEALIQAVNEGFNAYSPSEGLPELREAICEKEKMVSGIDVLPENVIISNGVSEAIQMVLGALVDNGDEILVPGPTYPPYISYTEFFGGKAVQYRTSEENGWQPDLDDVRSKVNDSTRAIVLINPNNPCGALYDKKIVKAMSDLAGEYNIPVISDEIYDQIAYDELVSTANVAKDVSVIGLNGFSKVYLMTGWRLGYVYFTGQDKEMLEELREHVTKEARIRLSANTPVQKAAVEALRGPQHFISRMVEKLRERRDYSNKRLNEIDGISCAKPKGAFYFFPKVDGIGSKWQNDMAFVRDLLEKTGLVFVHGSGFGSAYGSGHFRGVFLPPIETLEKAFDRLDGFMAQTGQ
;
A
#
# COMPACT_ATOMS: atom_id res chain seq x y z
N MET A 1 -12.42 -1.88 34.99
CA MET A 1 -11.21 -2.31 34.31
C MET A 1 -10.96 -1.31 33.19
N ASN A 2 -9.80 -0.63 33.17
CA ASN A 2 -9.47 0.28 32.05
C ASN A 2 -8.74 -0.52 30.96
N LEU A 3 -9.24 -0.44 29.74
CA LEU A 3 -8.58 -1.01 28.57
C LEU A 3 -7.39 -0.12 28.17
N THR A 4 -6.48 -0.69 27.40
CA THR A 4 -5.26 0.04 26.97
C THR A 4 -5.62 1.19 26.02
N GLU A 5 -5.03 2.36 26.20
CA GLU A 5 -5.24 3.54 25.37
C GLU A 5 -4.73 3.34 23.92
N ARG A 6 -3.72 2.46 23.75
CA ARG A 6 -3.12 2.16 22.43
C ARG A 6 -4.12 1.73 21.37
N VAL A 7 -5.19 1.02 21.77
CA VAL A 7 -6.21 0.49 20.84
C VAL A 7 -7.39 1.43 20.69
N GLN A 8 -7.66 2.28 21.69
CA GLN A 8 -8.82 3.17 21.69
C GLN A 8 -8.75 4.21 20.56
N ASN A 9 -7.54 4.62 20.16
CA ASN A 9 -7.30 5.63 19.14
C ASN A 9 -7.01 5.06 17.75
N LEU A 10 -7.01 3.71 17.60
CA LEU A 10 -6.78 3.10 16.29
C LEU A 10 -8.00 3.29 15.39
N GLU A 11 -7.81 4.02 14.30
CA GLU A 11 -8.79 4.21 13.24
C GLU A 11 -8.37 3.48 11.95
N TYR A 12 -9.32 2.92 11.22
CA TYR A 12 -9.08 2.30 9.93
C TYR A 12 -10.16 2.71 8.91
N ALA A 13 -10.02 3.91 8.39
CA ALA A 13 -10.97 4.61 7.53
C ALA A 13 -11.51 3.78 6.34
N ILE A 14 -10.69 2.85 5.80
CA ILE A 14 -11.05 2.03 4.63
C ILE A 14 -12.30 1.16 4.88
N ARG A 15 -12.57 0.81 6.15
CA ARG A 15 -13.71 -0.04 6.53
C ARG A 15 -14.84 0.69 7.25
N ASP A 16 -14.68 1.93 7.63
CA ASP A 16 -15.66 2.67 8.46
C ASP A 16 -17.00 2.85 7.74
N VAL A 17 -16.99 3.10 6.43
CA VAL A 17 -18.20 3.27 5.62
C VAL A 17 -18.91 1.95 5.27
N VAL A 18 -18.25 0.79 5.44
CA VAL A 18 -18.78 -0.52 5.01
C VAL A 18 -20.02 -0.92 5.83
N GLY A 19 -20.06 -0.57 7.11
CA GLY A 19 -21.21 -0.87 7.98
C GLY A 19 -22.49 -0.22 7.50
N GLN A 20 -22.42 1.06 7.11
CA GLN A 20 -23.54 1.82 6.57
C GLN A 20 -23.95 1.29 5.18
N ALA A 21 -22.98 1.01 4.31
CA ALA A 21 -23.25 0.44 2.98
C ALA A 21 -24.04 -0.89 3.07
N LYS A 22 -23.62 -1.82 3.94
CA LYS A 22 -24.34 -3.07 4.18
C LYS A 22 -25.76 -2.89 4.70
N GLN A 23 -26.03 -1.85 5.51
CA GLN A 23 -27.39 -1.55 5.95
C GLN A 23 -28.27 -1.03 4.79
N MET A 24 -27.68 -0.30 3.85
CA MET A 24 -28.37 0.19 2.66
C MET A 24 -28.73 -0.97 1.70
N GLU A 25 -27.79 -1.90 1.49
CA GLU A 25 -28.07 -3.13 0.70
C GLU A 25 -29.23 -3.95 1.29
N LYS A 26 -29.25 -4.12 2.62
CA LYS A 26 -30.36 -4.81 3.32
C LYS A 26 -31.71 -4.12 3.11
N LYS A 27 -31.72 -2.82 2.80
CA LYS A 27 -32.92 -2.03 2.46
C LYS A 27 -33.21 -2.03 0.95
N GLY A 28 -32.49 -2.84 0.16
CA GLY A 28 -32.69 -2.97 -1.29
C GLY A 28 -32.09 -1.84 -2.12
N LYS A 29 -31.19 -1.02 -1.56
CA LYS A 29 -30.47 -0.01 -2.34
C LYS A 29 -29.34 -0.68 -3.12
N ASP A 30 -29.14 -0.26 -4.36
CA ASP A 30 -28.01 -0.68 -5.21
C ASP A 30 -26.74 0.06 -4.80
N VAL A 31 -25.72 -0.67 -4.32
CA VAL A 31 -24.47 -0.16 -3.77
C VAL A 31 -23.29 -0.57 -4.65
N ILE A 32 -22.44 0.39 -5.00
CA ILE A 32 -21.20 0.15 -5.76
C ILE A 32 -20.00 0.41 -4.85
N TYR A 33 -19.21 -0.65 -4.61
CA TYR A 33 -18.03 -0.59 -3.76
C TYR A 33 -16.79 -0.21 -4.56
N LEU A 34 -16.22 0.96 -4.28
CA LEU A 34 -14.96 1.47 -4.86
C LEU A 34 -13.89 1.76 -3.78
N ASN A 35 -14.13 1.30 -2.55
CA ASN A 35 -13.28 1.60 -1.40
C ASN A 35 -12.18 0.55 -1.14
N ILE A 36 -12.35 -0.69 -1.57
CA ILE A 36 -11.45 -1.80 -1.23
C ILE A 36 -10.52 -2.11 -2.39
N GLY A 37 -9.22 -2.03 -2.15
CA GLY A 37 -8.16 -2.38 -3.11
C GLY A 37 -7.91 -3.88 -3.17
N ASP A 38 -8.92 -4.65 -3.53
CA ASP A 38 -8.82 -6.08 -3.75
C ASP A 38 -9.30 -6.44 -5.17
N PRO A 39 -8.36 -6.76 -6.09
CA PRO A 39 -8.73 -7.13 -7.46
C PRO A 39 -9.65 -8.34 -7.56
N LEU A 40 -9.52 -9.30 -6.62
CA LEU A 40 -10.29 -10.55 -6.62
C LEU A 40 -11.79 -10.36 -6.33
N LEU A 41 -12.21 -9.18 -5.90
CA LEU A 41 -13.63 -8.82 -5.78
C LEU A 41 -14.25 -8.43 -7.13
N PHE A 42 -13.45 -8.37 -8.18
CA PHE A 42 -13.84 -8.00 -9.53
C PHE A 42 -13.44 -9.11 -10.52
N ASP A 43 -13.27 -8.78 -11.78
CA ASP A 43 -12.95 -9.71 -12.85
C ASP A 43 -11.44 -10.02 -12.99
N PHE A 44 -10.76 -10.17 -11.85
CA PHE A 44 -9.39 -10.67 -11.75
C PHE A 44 -9.38 -11.96 -10.94
N GLU A 45 -8.54 -12.91 -11.33
CA GLU A 45 -8.44 -14.21 -10.67
C GLU A 45 -6.99 -14.58 -10.41
N THR A 46 -6.75 -15.26 -9.28
CA THR A 46 -5.45 -15.91 -9.04
C THR A 46 -5.17 -16.89 -10.17
N PRO A 47 -4.00 -16.84 -10.83
CA PRO A 47 -3.66 -17.72 -11.94
C PRO A 47 -3.77 -19.21 -11.58
N GLU A 48 -4.21 -20.04 -12.55
CA GLU A 48 -4.50 -21.45 -12.30
C GLU A 48 -3.29 -22.22 -11.82
N HIS A 49 -2.11 -22.03 -12.44
CA HIS A 49 -0.88 -22.69 -12.03
C HIS A 49 -0.49 -22.39 -10.56
N ILE A 50 -0.83 -21.22 -10.04
CA ILE A 50 -0.58 -20.86 -8.63
C ILE A 50 -1.59 -21.59 -7.71
N LYS A 51 -2.86 -21.70 -8.12
CA LYS A 51 -3.88 -22.47 -7.38
C LYS A 51 -3.55 -23.96 -7.35
N GLU A 52 -3.14 -24.51 -8.48
CA GLU A 52 -2.70 -25.91 -8.58
C GLU A 52 -1.49 -26.17 -7.69
N ALA A 53 -0.50 -25.28 -7.66
CA ALA A 53 0.66 -25.40 -6.78
C ALA A 53 0.28 -25.39 -5.29
N LEU A 54 -0.74 -24.64 -4.87
CA LEU A 54 -1.24 -24.68 -3.49
C LEU A 54 -1.89 -26.04 -3.18
N ILE A 55 -2.74 -26.52 -4.06
CA ILE A 55 -3.39 -27.84 -3.90
C ILE A 55 -2.34 -28.96 -3.81
N GLN A 56 -1.34 -28.90 -4.68
CA GLN A 56 -0.23 -29.84 -4.67
C GLN A 56 0.55 -29.78 -3.35
N ALA A 57 0.90 -28.58 -2.87
CA ALA A 57 1.63 -28.40 -1.61
C ALA A 57 0.89 -29.02 -0.42
N VAL A 58 -0.43 -28.84 -0.35
CA VAL A 58 -1.26 -29.46 0.71
C VAL A 58 -1.25 -30.98 0.61
N ASN A 59 -1.39 -31.54 -0.60
CA ASN A 59 -1.40 -32.98 -0.85
C ASN A 59 -0.05 -33.66 -0.60
N GLU A 60 1.05 -32.97 -0.87
CA GLU A 60 2.43 -33.43 -0.62
C GLU A 60 2.84 -33.30 0.87
N GLY A 61 1.98 -32.78 1.72
CA GLY A 61 2.21 -32.76 3.16
C GLY A 61 2.98 -31.53 3.68
N PHE A 62 3.08 -30.45 2.90
CA PHE A 62 3.64 -29.18 3.38
C PHE A 62 2.70 -28.47 4.39
N ASN A 63 2.23 -29.23 5.40
CA ASN A 63 1.24 -28.76 6.38
C ASN A 63 1.84 -28.49 7.77
N ALA A 64 3.12 -28.79 7.97
CA ALA A 64 3.85 -28.52 9.20
C ALA A 64 4.37 -27.07 9.24
N TYR A 65 4.83 -26.65 10.42
CA TYR A 65 5.51 -25.36 10.56
C TYR A 65 6.77 -25.31 9.70
N SER A 66 6.94 -24.26 8.93
CA SER A 66 8.18 -23.92 8.25
C SER A 66 9.14 -23.18 9.21
N PRO A 67 10.41 -22.98 8.82
CA PRO A 67 11.28 -22.04 9.53
C PRO A 67 10.61 -20.67 9.69
N SER A 68 10.90 -20.00 10.80
CA SER A 68 10.26 -18.71 11.13
C SER A 68 10.57 -17.61 10.11
N GLU A 69 11.78 -17.65 9.54
CA GLU A 69 12.23 -16.75 8.48
C GLU A 69 11.61 -17.08 7.11
N GLY A 70 11.00 -18.26 6.97
CA GLY A 70 10.39 -18.77 5.74
C GLY A 70 11.18 -19.91 5.09
N LEU A 71 10.53 -20.57 4.14
CA LEU A 71 11.15 -21.65 3.37
C LEU A 71 12.37 -21.16 2.58
N PRO A 72 13.52 -21.83 2.65
CA PRO A 72 14.73 -21.44 1.93
C PRO A 72 14.49 -21.24 0.43
N GLU A 73 13.80 -22.17 -0.22
CA GLU A 73 13.50 -22.11 -1.65
C GLU A 73 12.63 -20.90 -2.05
N LEU A 74 11.73 -20.44 -1.17
CA LEU A 74 10.96 -19.22 -1.41
C LEU A 74 11.83 -17.97 -1.27
N ARG A 75 12.72 -17.93 -0.27
CA ARG A 75 13.65 -16.82 -0.07
C ARG A 75 14.61 -16.70 -1.27
N GLU A 76 15.10 -17.81 -1.82
CA GLU A 76 15.90 -17.85 -3.06
C GLU A 76 15.10 -17.32 -4.26
N ALA A 77 13.86 -17.80 -4.45
CA ALA A 77 12.99 -17.34 -5.54
C ALA A 77 12.68 -15.83 -5.44
N ILE A 78 12.54 -15.28 -4.23
CA ILE A 78 12.38 -13.84 -3.99
C ILE A 78 13.66 -13.11 -4.42
N CYS A 79 14.84 -13.60 -4.07
CA CYS A 79 16.10 -12.98 -4.50
C CYS A 79 16.24 -12.96 -6.03
N GLU A 80 15.86 -14.05 -6.70
CA GLU A 80 15.81 -14.14 -8.18
C GLU A 80 14.85 -13.09 -8.77
N LYS A 81 13.66 -12.95 -8.18
CA LYS A 81 12.65 -11.94 -8.59
C LYS A 81 13.17 -10.53 -8.37
N GLU A 82 13.73 -10.20 -7.21
CA GLU A 82 14.24 -8.86 -6.94
C GLU A 82 15.39 -8.49 -7.87
N LYS A 83 16.25 -9.43 -8.21
CA LYS A 83 17.29 -9.23 -9.20
C LYS A 83 16.72 -8.97 -10.59
N MET A 84 15.73 -9.73 -11.01
CA MET A 84 15.15 -9.66 -12.35
C MET A 84 14.28 -8.41 -12.53
N VAL A 85 13.43 -8.08 -11.54
CA VAL A 85 12.43 -7.01 -11.64
C VAL A 85 13.01 -5.66 -11.18
N SER A 86 13.73 -5.65 -10.07
CA SER A 86 14.19 -4.43 -9.40
C SER A 86 15.68 -4.15 -9.61
N GLY A 87 16.44 -5.11 -10.16
CA GLY A 87 17.89 -5.01 -10.37
C GLY A 87 18.71 -5.00 -9.08
N ILE A 88 18.19 -5.65 -8.02
CA ILE A 88 18.78 -5.65 -6.68
C ILE A 88 19.37 -7.03 -6.39
N ASP A 89 20.60 -7.06 -5.88
CA ASP A 89 21.21 -8.28 -5.35
C ASP A 89 20.96 -8.36 -3.83
N VAL A 90 20.03 -9.23 -3.43
CA VAL A 90 19.72 -9.54 -2.03
C VAL A 90 20.13 -10.98 -1.77
N LEU A 91 20.67 -11.25 -0.59
CA LEU A 91 21.00 -12.62 -0.16
C LEU A 91 19.80 -13.28 0.54
N PRO A 92 19.57 -14.60 0.36
CA PRO A 92 18.44 -15.29 0.98
C PRO A 92 18.34 -15.11 2.52
N GLU A 93 19.48 -15.05 3.22
CA GLU A 93 19.52 -14.78 4.66
C GLU A 93 19.00 -13.41 5.07
N ASN A 94 18.97 -12.46 4.14
CA ASN A 94 18.44 -11.11 4.35
C ASN A 94 16.96 -10.98 4.02
N VAL A 95 16.26 -12.08 3.71
CA VAL A 95 14.82 -12.12 3.43
C VAL A 95 14.09 -12.81 4.56
N ILE A 96 13.02 -12.19 5.06
CA ILE A 96 12.11 -12.78 6.07
C ILE A 96 10.69 -12.78 5.49
N ILE A 97 10.04 -13.95 5.50
CA ILE A 97 8.68 -14.11 5.02
C ILE A 97 7.68 -13.67 6.08
N SER A 98 6.63 -12.98 5.68
CA SER A 98 5.56 -12.47 6.55
C SER A 98 4.16 -12.88 6.06
N ASN A 99 3.15 -12.75 6.93
CA ASN A 99 1.75 -12.97 6.58
C ASN A 99 1.16 -11.71 5.87
N GLY A 100 1.73 -11.38 4.73
CA GLY A 100 1.48 -10.17 3.95
C GLY A 100 2.31 -8.98 4.44
N VAL A 101 2.42 -7.94 3.61
CA VAL A 101 3.17 -6.71 3.93
C VAL A 101 2.68 -6.05 5.21
N SER A 102 1.41 -6.21 5.58
CA SER A 102 0.88 -5.66 6.83
C SER A 102 1.60 -6.19 8.08
N GLU A 103 1.96 -7.47 8.12
CA GLU A 103 2.78 -8.04 9.20
C GLU A 103 4.24 -7.57 9.09
N ALA A 104 4.78 -7.47 7.86
CA ALA A 104 6.13 -6.94 7.66
C ALA A 104 6.25 -5.49 8.19
N ILE A 105 5.26 -4.62 7.92
CA ILE A 105 5.20 -3.26 8.49
C ILE A 105 5.19 -3.31 10.01
N GLN A 106 4.35 -4.18 10.60
CA GLN A 106 4.28 -4.33 12.06
C GLN A 106 5.63 -4.73 12.66
N MET A 107 6.27 -5.77 12.11
CA MET A 107 7.56 -6.26 12.59
C MET A 107 8.68 -5.21 12.44
N VAL A 108 8.76 -4.54 11.29
CA VAL A 108 9.79 -3.53 11.06
C VAL A 108 9.60 -2.33 11.99
N LEU A 109 8.38 -1.85 12.15
CA LEU A 109 8.10 -0.74 13.07
C LEU A 109 8.25 -1.16 14.53
N GLY A 110 7.89 -2.41 14.89
CA GLY A 110 8.12 -2.96 16.22
C GLY A 110 9.62 -3.06 16.59
N ALA A 111 10.47 -3.29 15.57
CA ALA A 111 11.94 -3.34 15.76
C ALA A 111 12.62 -1.96 15.78
N LEU A 112 11.96 -0.91 15.25
CA LEU A 112 12.55 0.43 15.08
C LEU A 112 12.02 1.48 16.06
N VAL A 113 10.80 1.30 16.60
CA VAL A 113 10.06 2.39 17.25
C VAL A 113 9.91 2.14 18.73
N ASP A 114 10.40 3.08 19.52
CA ASP A 114 10.15 3.22 20.96
C ASP A 114 9.37 4.52 21.26
N ASN A 115 9.04 4.74 22.54
CA ASN A 115 8.33 5.94 22.97
C ASN A 115 9.11 7.23 22.63
N GLY A 116 8.48 8.09 21.84
CA GLY A 116 9.04 9.38 21.43
C GLY A 116 9.80 9.36 20.11
N ASP A 117 9.98 8.19 19.51
CA ASP A 117 10.58 8.08 18.18
C ASP A 117 9.62 8.56 17.08
N GLU A 118 10.16 9.00 15.97
CA GLU A 118 9.41 9.49 14.82
C GLU A 118 9.69 8.65 13.57
N ILE A 119 8.63 8.36 12.82
CA ILE A 119 8.72 7.77 11.47
C ILE A 119 8.19 8.79 10.47
N LEU A 120 9.02 9.20 9.51
CA LEU A 120 8.58 10.07 8.42
C LEU A 120 7.84 9.24 7.37
N VAL A 121 6.59 9.61 7.10
CA VAL A 121 5.70 8.92 6.15
C VAL A 121 5.17 9.89 5.10
N PRO A 122 4.86 9.45 3.86
CA PRO A 122 4.24 10.35 2.88
C PRO A 122 2.90 10.89 3.37
N GLY A 123 2.56 12.07 2.98
CA GLY A 123 1.25 12.65 3.23
C GLY A 123 0.54 12.97 1.91
N PRO A 124 -0.46 12.17 1.48
CA PRO A 124 -1.14 11.10 2.21
C PRO A 124 -0.38 9.76 2.19
N THR A 125 -0.72 8.84 3.14
CA THR A 125 -0.05 7.54 3.30
C THR A 125 -1.01 6.39 3.54
N TYR A 126 -0.54 5.16 3.34
CA TYR A 126 -1.26 3.95 3.74
C TYR A 126 -1.41 3.88 5.27
N PRO A 127 -2.64 3.83 5.82
CA PRO A 127 -2.91 4.04 7.24
C PRO A 127 -2.10 3.17 8.22
N PRO A 128 -1.76 1.90 7.93
CA PRO A 128 -0.98 1.08 8.84
C PRO A 128 0.38 1.67 9.24
N TYR A 129 1.01 2.50 8.41
CA TYR A 129 2.25 3.18 8.80
C TYR A 129 2.03 4.16 9.95
N ILE A 130 0.90 4.87 9.95
CA ILE A 130 0.51 5.74 11.08
C ILE A 130 0.13 4.88 12.28
N SER A 131 -0.81 3.96 12.08
CA SER A 131 -1.41 3.18 13.17
C SER A 131 -0.39 2.33 13.93
N TYR A 132 0.54 1.64 13.24
CA TYR A 132 1.56 0.84 13.92
C TYR A 132 2.63 1.70 14.59
N THR A 133 3.05 2.81 13.97
CA THR A 133 3.98 3.74 14.64
C THR A 133 3.41 4.24 15.96
N GLU A 134 2.16 4.67 15.97
CA GLU A 134 1.48 5.15 17.20
C GLU A 134 1.20 4.00 18.18
N PHE A 135 0.88 2.80 17.70
CA PHE A 135 0.69 1.62 18.53
C PHE A 135 1.95 1.25 19.31
N PHE A 136 3.12 1.41 18.72
CA PHE A 136 4.41 1.19 19.40
C PHE A 136 4.90 2.38 20.23
N GLY A 137 4.15 3.48 20.29
CA GLY A 137 4.44 4.65 21.12
C GLY A 137 5.23 5.75 20.42
N GLY A 138 5.52 5.57 19.13
CA GLY A 138 6.13 6.60 18.31
C GLY A 138 5.12 7.58 17.72
N LYS A 139 5.60 8.46 16.87
CA LYS A 139 4.81 9.47 16.14
C LYS A 139 5.07 9.36 14.65
N ALA A 140 4.00 9.17 13.88
CA ALA A 140 4.07 9.26 12.42
C ALA A 140 4.04 10.74 12.00
N VAL A 141 5.13 11.20 11.39
CA VAL A 141 5.28 12.58 10.90
C VAL A 141 5.10 12.56 9.38
N GLN A 142 4.00 13.14 8.91
CA GLN A 142 3.74 13.18 7.48
C GLN A 142 4.59 14.28 6.81
N TYR A 143 5.33 13.91 5.76
CA TYR A 143 5.93 14.87 4.85
C TYR A 143 5.01 15.13 3.67
N ARG A 144 5.07 16.36 3.13
CA ARG A 144 4.20 16.79 2.04
C ARG A 144 4.54 16.04 0.74
N THR A 145 3.48 15.54 0.06
CA THR A 145 3.48 15.26 -1.36
C THR A 145 2.47 16.18 -2.04
N SER A 146 2.81 16.73 -3.21
CA SER A 146 1.97 17.73 -3.87
C SER A 146 1.20 17.14 -5.04
N GLU A 147 -0.13 17.25 -5.02
CA GLU A 147 -1.00 16.84 -6.13
C GLU A 147 -0.61 17.56 -7.44
N GLU A 148 -0.32 18.87 -7.36
CA GLU A 148 0.08 19.70 -8.49
C GLU A 148 1.38 19.24 -9.15
N ASN A 149 2.23 18.53 -8.39
CA ASN A 149 3.47 17.92 -8.87
C ASN A 149 3.34 16.39 -9.02
N GLY A 150 2.12 15.86 -9.27
CA GLY A 150 1.88 14.43 -9.40
C GLY A 150 2.20 13.61 -8.15
N TRP A 151 1.96 14.20 -6.98
CA TRP A 151 2.17 13.61 -5.67
C TRP A 151 3.64 13.24 -5.38
N GLN A 152 4.60 13.97 -5.98
CA GLN A 152 6.01 13.81 -5.65
C GLN A 152 6.30 14.34 -4.23
N PRO A 153 7.18 13.68 -3.45
CA PRO A 153 7.69 14.22 -2.20
C PRO A 153 8.34 15.60 -2.34
N ASP A 154 8.01 16.49 -1.42
CA ASP A 154 8.64 17.79 -1.28
C ASP A 154 9.89 17.65 -0.40
N LEU A 155 11.07 17.72 -1.03
CA LEU A 155 12.35 17.49 -0.36
C LEU A 155 12.66 18.52 0.72
N ASP A 156 12.23 19.77 0.55
CA ASP A 156 12.45 20.82 1.55
C ASP A 156 11.60 20.56 2.78
N ASP A 157 10.35 20.13 2.57
CA ASP A 157 9.45 19.76 3.67
C ASP A 157 9.99 18.51 4.42
N VAL A 158 10.46 17.48 3.69
CA VAL A 158 11.09 16.30 4.31
C VAL A 158 12.29 16.71 5.17
N ARG A 159 13.22 17.49 4.59
CA ARG A 159 14.43 17.95 5.28
C ARG A 159 14.10 18.75 6.55
N SER A 160 13.05 19.55 6.52
CA SER A 160 12.61 20.35 7.68
C SER A 160 12.05 19.51 8.82
N LYS A 161 11.67 18.26 8.56
CA LYS A 161 11.02 17.35 9.52
C LYS A 161 11.94 16.28 10.09
N VAL A 162 13.05 15.98 9.40
CA VAL A 162 14.05 15.04 9.94
C VAL A 162 14.72 15.67 11.16
N ASN A 163 14.84 14.91 12.24
CA ASN A 163 15.47 15.32 13.49
C ASN A 163 16.06 14.10 14.24
N ASP A 164 16.66 14.30 15.40
CA ASP A 164 17.33 13.25 16.18
C ASP A 164 16.41 12.11 16.66
N SER A 165 15.10 12.35 16.68
CA SER A 165 14.09 11.33 17.00
C SER A 165 13.65 10.51 15.77
N THR A 166 14.04 10.91 14.57
CA THR A 166 13.64 10.22 13.34
C THR A 166 14.39 8.89 13.23
N ARG A 167 13.62 7.78 13.07
CA ARG A 167 14.18 6.42 12.96
C ARG A 167 14.18 5.87 11.54
N ALA A 168 13.29 6.34 10.68
CA ALA A 168 13.25 5.93 9.28
C ALA A 168 12.44 6.93 8.43
N ILE A 169 12.69 6.90 7.11
CA ILE A 169 11.86 7.55 6.11
C ILE A 169 11.15 6.47 5.30
N VAL A 170 9.81 6.55 5.19
CA VAL A 170 9.00 5.61 4.43
C VAL A 170 8.77 6.14 3.02
N LEU A 171 9.03 5.32 2.01
CA LEU A 171 8.62 5.52 0.63
C LEU A 171 7.63 4.42 0.24
N ILE A 172 6.47 4.79 -0.29
CA ILE A 172 5.48 3.85 -0.85
C ILE A 172 5.43 4.11 -2.35
N ASN A 173 5.99 3.19 -3.14
CA ASN A 173 6.19 3.43 -4.57
C ASN A 173 5.96 2.17 -5.42
N PRO A 174 4.87 2.10 -6.18
CA PRO A 174 3.76 3.07 -6.36
C PRO A 174 2.93 3.32 -5.10
N ASN A 175 2.43 4.57 -4.96
CA ASN A 175 1.80 5.02 -3.72
C ASN A 175 0.33 4.58 -3.58
N ASN A 176 -0.06 4.26 -2.37
CA ASN A 176 -1.43 4.17 -1.90
C ASN A 176 -1.63 5.29 -0.85
N PRO A 177 -2.51 6.30 -1.08
CA PRO A 177 -3.73 6.23 -1.88
C PRO A 177 -3.69 6.88 -3.29
N CYS A 178 -2.68 7.64 -3.66
CA CYS A 178 -2.77 8.53 -4.82
C CYS A 178 -2.31 7.89 -6.16
N GLY A 179 -1.75 6.68 -6.14
CA GLY A 179 -1.22 6.05 -7.36
C GLY A 179 0.02 6.75 -7.94
N ALA A 180 0.71 7.58 -7.15
CA ALA A 180 1.94 8.22 -7.58
C ALA A 180 3.04 7.20 -7.87
N LEU A 181 3.87 7.53 -8.83
CA LEU A 181 5.13 6.87 -9.10
C LEU A 181 6.23 7.93 -8.95
N TYR A 182 7.15 7.70 -8.02
CA TYR A 182 8.17 8.69 -7.70
C TYR A 182 9.29 8.69 -8.73
N ASP A 183 9.70 9.88 -9.16
CA ASP A 183 10.79 10.06 -10.10
C ASP A 183 12.12 9.58 -9.50
N LYS A 184 12.98 8.97 -10.32
CA LYS A 184 14.30 8.46 -9.91
C LYS A 184 15.13 9.48 -9.13
N LYS A 185 15.11 10.75 -9.56
CA LYS A 185 15.83 11.84 -8.87
C LYS A 185 15.28 12.12 -7.47
N ILE A 186 13.95 11.98 -7.29
CA ILE A 186 13.29 12.16 -5.99
C ILE A 186 13.63 11.00 -5.07
N VAL A 187 13.50 9.75 -5.56
CA VAL A 187 13.87 8.55 -4.78
C VAL A 187 15.35 8.64 -4.34
N LYS A 188 16.26 9.06 -5.25
CA LYS A 188 17.68 9.24 -4.92
C LYS A 188 17.87 10.32 -3.84
N ALA A 189 17.25 11.48 -4.01
CA ALA A 189 17.40 12.60 -3.06
C ALA A 189 16.81 12.27 -1.67
N MET A 190 15.69 11.54 -1.60
CA MET A 190 15.11 11.03 -0.36
C MET A 190 16.06 10.05 0.35
N SER A 191 16.69 9.17 -0.44
CA SER A 191 17.65 8.21 0.06
C SER A 191 18.94 8.90 0.56
N ASP A 192 19.44 9.88 -0.19
CA ASP A 192 20.62 10.65 0.20
C ASP A 192 20.37 11.40 1.52
N LEU A 193 19.16 11.97 1.66
CA LEU A 193 18.77 12.62 2.90
C LEU A 193 18.75 11.63 4.09
N ALA A 194 18.21 10.43 3.90
CA ALA A 194 18.27 9.39 4.94
C ALA A 194 19.72 9.03 5.30
N GLY A 195 20.61 8.95 4.31
CA GLY A 195 22.04 8.73 4.50
C GLY A 195 22.74 9.85 5.29
N GLU A 196 22.38 11.13 5.06
CA GLU A 196 22.92 12.28 5.82
C GLU A 196 22.65 12.15 7.34
N TYR A 197 21.53 11.53 7.72
CA TYR A 197 21.12 11.31 9.12
C TYR A 197 21.41 9.90 9.63
N ASN A 198 22.02 9.06 8.80
CA ASN A 198 22.33 7.66 9.13
C ASN A 198 21.08 6.86 9.57
N ILE A 199 19.95 7.07 8.92
CA ILE A 199 18.69 6.35 9.13
C ILE A 199 18.30 5.52 7.90
N PRO A 200 17.59 4.38 8.05
CA PRO A 200 17.19 3.55 6.94
C PRO A 200 16.01 4.16 6.17
N VAL A 201 15.88 3.76 4.91
CA VAL A 201 14.67 3.96 4.12
C VAL A 201 13.82 2.69 4.15
N ILE A 202 12.56 2.79 4.56
CA ILE A 202 11.56 1.73 4.41
C ILE A 202 10.90 1.93 3.04
N SER A 203 11.12 0.99 2.11
CA SER A 203 10.56 1.03 0.76
C SER A 203 9.46 0.01 0.60
N ASP A 204 8.20 0.46 0.56
CA ASP A 204 7.03 -0.39 0.28
C ASP A 204 6.79 -0.41 -1.23
N GLU A 205 7.11 -1.53 -1.86
CA GLU A 205 7.01 -1.75 -3.30
C GLU A 205 5.98 -2.82 -3.65
N ILE A 206 4.90 -2.98 -2.85
CA ILE A 206 3.85 -3.99 -3.05
C ILE A 206 3.17 -3.90 -4.42
N TYR A 207 3.27 -2.77 -5.11
CA TYR A 207 2.72 -2.53 -6.45
C TYR A 207 3.79 -2.47 -7.54
N ASP A 208 5.00 -2.97 -7.31
CA ASP A 208 6.19 -2.81 -8.15
C ASP A 208 5.98 -3.12 -9.64
N GLN A 209 5.16 -4.11 -9.98
CA GLN A 209 4.84 -4.47 -11.36
C GLN A 209 3.47 -3.94 -11.83
N ILE A 210 2.77 -3.14 -11.00
CA ILE A 210 1.55 -2.43 -11.38
C ILE A 210 1.92 -0.96 -11.57
N ALA A 211 2.80 -0.70 -12.51
CA ALA A 211 3.25 0.61 -12.91
C ALA A 211 2.90 0.86 -14.39
N TYR A 212 2.52 2.09 -14.70
CA TYR A 212 2.12 2.49 -16.05
C TYR A 212 3.22 3.29 -16.77
N ASP A 213 4.22 3.69 -16.02
CA ASP A 213 5.47 4.32 -16.47
C ASP A 213 6.66 3.53 -15.88
N GLU A 214 7.89 3.95 -16.14
CA GLU A 214 9.09 3.28 -15.64
C GLU A 214 9.17 3.37 -14.10
N LEU A 215 9.13 2.24 -13.43
CA LEU A 215 9.38 2.15 -12.00
C LEU A 215 10.87 2.06 -11.70
N VAL A 216 11.29 2.77 -10.69
CA VAL A 216 12.64 2.65 -10.13
C VAL A 216 12.54 2.18 -8.69
N SER A 217 13.11 1.00 -8.39
CA SER A 217 13.20 0.52 -7.02
C SER A 217 14.15 1.38 -6.19
N THR A 218 13.75 1.67 -4.95
CA THR A 218 14.55 2.45 -4.02
C THR A 218 15.91 1.81 -3.77
N ALA A 219 15.97 0.52 -3.52
CA ALA A 219 17.21 -0.21 -3.24
C ALA A 219 18.18 -0.24 -4.44
N ASN A 220 17.69 -0.09 -5.66
CA ASN A 220 18.55 0.01 -6.85
C ASN A 220 19.26 1.38 -6.94
N VAL A 221 18.62 2.45 -6.47
CA VAL A 221 19.15 3.82 -6.53
C VAL A 221 19.92 4.19 -5.27
N ALA A 222 19.53 3.65 -4.13
CA ALA A 222 20.05 3.98 -2.79
C ALA A 222 21.18 3.03 -2.37
N LYS A 223 22.19 2.83 -3.22
CA LYS A 223 23.26 1.84 -2.97
C LYS A 223 24.11 2.14 -1.75
N ASP A 224 24.15 3.39 -1.33
CA ASP A 224 24.98 3.89 -0.22
C ASP A 224 24.18 4.08 1.08
N VAL A 225 22.91 3.67 1.09
CA VAL A 225 22.00 3.84 2.23
C VAL A 225 21.37 2.49 2.59
N SER A 226 21.03 2.31 3.85
CA SER A 226 20.33 1.12 4.31
C SER A 226 18.86 1.18 3.88
N VAL A 227 18.41 0.12 3.19
CA VAL A 227 17.04 -0.02 2.70
C VAL A 227 16.41 -1.26 3.29
N ILE A 228 15.21 -1.09 3.83
CA ILE A 228 14.29 -2.13 4.28
C ILE A 228 13.20 -2.22 3.23
N GLY A 229 13.32 -3.19 2.34
CA GLY A 229 12.33 -3.38 1.27
C GLY A 229 11.16 -4.24 1.72
N LEU A 230 9.95 -3.79 1.46
CA LEU A 230 8.70 -4.50 1.73
C LEU A 230 8.00 -4.82 0.43
N ASN A 231 7.66 -6.09 0.22
CA ASN A 231 6.92 -6.52 -0.95
C ASN A 231 6.10 -7.79 -0.64
N GLY A 232 5.29 -8.26 -1.59
CA GLY A 232 4.46 -9.44 -1.35
C GLY A 232 3.60 -9.86 -2.54
N PHE A 233 2.74 -10.82 -2.29
CA PHE A 233 2.00 -11.55 -3.30
C PHE A 233 0.56 -11.07 -3.48
N SER A 234 0.08 -10.19 -2.60
CA SER A 234 -1.33 -9.78 -2.56
C SER A 234 -1.79 -9.09 -3.83
N LYS A 235 -0.94 -8.26 -4.48
CA LYS A 235 -1.37 -7.38 -5.56
C LYS A 235 -0.97 -7.89 -6.93
N VAL A 236 0.32 -8.01 -7.18
CA VAL A 236 0.85 -8.48 -8.47
C VAL A 236 0.44 -9.92 -8.77
N TYR A 237 0.49 -10.79 -7.77
CA TYR A 237 0.19 -12.22 -7.93
C TYR A 237 -1.26 -12.59 -7.62
N LEU A 238 -2.14 -11.59 -7.33
CA LEU A 238 -3.56 -11.81 -7.08
C LEU A 238 -3.84 -12.82 -5.95
N MET A 239 -3.10 -12.70 -4.84
CA MET A 239 -3.15 -13.60 -3.68
C MET A 239 -3.55 -12.86 -2.39
N THR A 240 -4.49 -11.92 -2.45
CA THR A 240 -4.85 -11.03 -1.33
C THR A 240 -5.27 -11.78 -0.08
N GLY A 241 -6.10 -12.82 -0.21
CA GLY A 241 -6.59 -13.65 0.90
C GLY A 241 -5.60 -14.70 1.40
N TRP A 242 -4.52 -14.96 0.65
CA TRP A 242 -3.54 -15.99 1.02
C TRP A 242 -2.54 -15.51 2.07
N ARG A 243 -2.44 -14.18 2.25
CA ARG A 243 -1.64 -13.53 3.29
C ARG A 243 -0.16 -13.90 3.24
N LEU A 244 0.52 -13.54 2.16
CA LEU A 244 1.96 -13.74 2.01
C LEU A 244 2.66 -12.46 1.56
N GLY A 245 3.79 -12.17 2.19
CA GLY A 245 4.68 -11.05 1.89
C GLY A 245 6.07 -11.32 2.43
N TYR A 246 6.95 -10.36 2.29
CA TYR A 246 8.31 -10.46 2.78
C TYR A 246 8.90 -9.07 3.06
N VAL A 247 9.91 -9.05 3.88
CA VAL A 247 10.84 -7.96 4.08
C VAL A 247 12.24 -8.41 3.67
N TYR A 248 13.01 -7.52 3.05
CA TYR A 248 14.44 -7.74 2.79
C TYR A 248 15.27 -6.56 3.27
N PHE A 249 16.53 -6.85 3.59
CA PHE A 249 17.47 -5.88 4.11
C PHE A 249 18.67 -5.76 3.17
N THR A 250 19.00 -4.55 2.72
CA THR A 250 20.12 -4.29 1.82
C THR A 250 20.70 -2.90 2.06
N GLY A 251 21.99 -2.71 1.79
CA GLY A 251 22.67 -1.44 1.96
C GLY A 251 24.10 -1.59 2.47
N GLN A 252 24.72 -0.48 2.85
CA GLN A 252 26.14 -0.47 3.25
C GLN A 252 26.34 -0.69 4.76
N ASP A 253 25.50 -0.17 5.62
CA ASP A 253 25.61 -0.38 7.06
C ASP A 253 25.18 -1.81 7.42
N LYS A 254 26.13 -2.72 7.31
CA LYS A 254 25.90 -4.14 7.57
C LYS A 254 25.57 -4.43 9.02
N GLU A 255 26.16 -3.70 9.96
CA GLU A 255 25.97 -3.90 11.41
C GLU A 255 24.54 -3.54 11.81
N MET A 256 24.06 -2.34 11.44
CA MET A 256 22.68 -1.91 11.70
C MET A 256 21.66 -2.84 11.01
N LEU A 257 21.90 -3.21 9.75
CA LEU A 257 20.97 -4.08 9.01
C LEU A 257 20.92 -5.50 9.61
N GLU A 258 22.04 -6.03 10.10
CA GLU A 258 22.08 -7.33 10.75
C GLU A 258 21.34 -7.31 12.10
N GLU A 259 21.56 -6.28 12.92
CA GLU A 259 20.87 -6.09 14.18
C GLU A 259 19.34 -5.97 13.95
N LEU A 260 18.93 -5.12 13.02
CA LEU A 260 17.51 -4.95 12.68
C LEU A 260 16.87 -6.24 12.15
N ARG A 261 17.58 -6.95 11.25
CA ARG A 261 17.13 -8.25 10.73
C ARG A 261 16.96 -9.26 11.86
N GLU A 262 17.88 -9.27 12.84
CA GLU A 262 17.79 -10.15 14.01
C GLU A 262 16.57 -9.82 14.87
N HIS A 263 16.26 -8.53 15.08
CA HIS A 263 15.06 -8.10 15.81
C HIS A 263 13.78 -8.53 15.09
N VAL A 264 13.67 -8.29 13.81
CA VAL A 264 12.53 -8.77 13.00
C VAL A 264 12.44 -10.30 13.01
N THR A 265 13.57 -11.02 13.01
CA THR A 265 13.61 -12.47 13.15
C THR A 265 13.06 -12.94 14.51
N LYS A 266 13.34 -12.22 15.60
CA LYS A 266 12.78 -12.53 16.92
C LYS A 266 11.26 -12.44 16.91
N GLU A 267 10.68 -11.41 16.30
CA GLU A 267 9.23 -11.29 16.14
C GLU A 267 8.66 -12.41 15.25
N ALA A 268 9.34 -12.75 14.16
CA ALA A 268 8.97 -13.87 13.30
C ALA A 268 8.93 -15.20 14.07
N ARG A 269 9.85 -15.42 15.02
CA ARG A 269 9.87 -16.60 15.91
C ARG A 269 8.70 -16.63 16.88
N ILE A 270 8.28 -15.48 17.44
CA ILE A 270 7.09 -15.39 18.31
C ILE A 270 5.82 -15.76 17.53
N ARG A 271 5.70 -15.37 16.29
CA ARG A 271 4.61 -15.71 15.38
C ARG A 271 4.64 -17.18 14.90
N LEU A 272 5.74 -17.90 15.10
CA LEU A 272 6.10 -19.26 14.64
C LEU A 272 6.53 -19.30 13.17
N SER A 273 5.59 -19.32 12.23
CA SER A 273 5.88 -19.36 10.79
C SER A 273 4.79 -18.68 9.97
N ALA A 274 5.11 -18.25 8.75
CA ALA A 274 4.10 -17.93 7.76
C ALA A 274 3.45 -19.22 7.22
N ASN A 275 2.32 -19.09 6.51
CA ASN A 275 1.53 -20.20 5.99
C ASN A 275 2.37 -21.09 5.03
N THR A 276 2.76 -22.27 5.49
CA THR A 276 3.71 -23.15 4.78
C THR A 276 3.22 -23.57 3.38
N PRO A 277 2.00 -24.11 3.17
CA PRO A 277 1.56 -24.45 1.83
C PRO A 277 1.48 -23.25 0.88
N VAL A 278 1.14 -22.07 1.39
CA VAL A 278 1.13 -20.83 0.59
C VAL A 278 2.54 -20.41 0.20
N GLN A 279 3.53 -20.56 1.10
CA GLN A 279 4.93 -20.32 0.76
C GLN A 279 5.41 -21.24 -0.37
N LYS A 280 5.03 -22.51 -0.33
CA LYS A 280 5.36 -23.47 -1.39
C LYS A 280 4.76 -23.08 -2.73
N ALA A 281 3.48 -22.71 -2.75
CA ALA A 281 2.80 -22.23 -3.96
C ALA A 281 3.39 -20.91 -4.49
N ALA A 282 3.91 -20.07 -3.62
CA ALA A 282 4.51 -18.79 -4.01
C ALA A 282 5.83 -18.96 -4.79
N VAL A 283 6.54 -20.07 -4.62
CA VAL A 283 7.70 -20.40 -5.47
C VAL A 283 7.25 -20.51 -6.93
N GLU A 284 6.13 -21.21 -7.19
CA GLU A 284 5.54 -21.31 -8.52
C GLU A 284 5.00 -19.95 -9.01
N ALA A 285 4.44 -19.15 -8.12
CA ALA A 285 4.02 -17.80 -8.47
C ALA A 285 5.18 -16.94 -8.99
N LEU A 286 6.39 -17.12 -8.46
CA LEU A 286 7.58 -16.36 -8.85
C LEU A 286 8.27 -16.93 -10.09
N ARG A 287 8.40 -18.27 -10.19
CA ARG A 287 9.16 -18.96 -11.23
C ARG A 287 8.32 -19.40 -12.42
N GLY A 288 7.00 -19.52 -12.24
CA GLY A 288 6.06 -19.92 -13.28
C GLY A 288 5.75 -18.83 -14.30
N PRO A 289 4.76 -19.04 -15.18
CA PRO A 289 4.40 -18.09 -16.24
C PRO A 289 3.94 -16.74 -15.72
N GLN A 290 4.54 -15.64 -16.18
CA GLN A 290 4.27 -14.27 -15.71
C GLN A 290 3.34 -13.44 -16.64
N HIS A 291 2.90 -13.99 -17.75
CA HIS A 291 2.11 -13.26 -18.76
C HIS A 291 0.76 -12.71 -18.26
N PHE A 292 0.26 -13.21 -17.12
CA PHE A 292 -0.95 -12.68 -16.49
C PHE A 292 -0.75 -11.26 -15.93
N ILE A 293 0.47 -10.90 -15.53
CA ILE A 293 0.81 -9.58 -15.00
C ILE A 293 0.62 -8.51 -16.07
N SER A 294 1.21 -8.71 -17.26
CA SER A 294 1.07 -7.76 -18.37
C SER A 294 -0.39 -7.58 -18.79
N ARG A 295 -1.16 -8.68 -18.87
CA ARG A 295 -2.61 -8.61 -19.16
C ARG A 295 -3.40 -7.84 -18.09
N MET A 296 -3.07 -8.06 -16.82
CA MET A 296 -3.66 -7.30 -15.71
C MET A 296 -3.35 -5.82 -15.81
N VAL A 297 -2.07 -5.47 -16.04
CA VAL A 297 -1.62 -4.07 -16.14
C VAL A 297 -2.26 -3.36 -17.33
N GLU A 298 -2.40 -4.03 -18.47
CA GLU A 298 -3.08 -3.47 -19.65
C GLU A 298 -4.56 -3.17 -19.35
N LYS A 299 -5.29 -4.12 -18.76
CA LYS A 299 -6.68 -3.93 -18.31
C LYS A 299 -6.81 -2.78 -17.32
N LEU A 300 -5.90 -2.70 -16.35
CA LEU A 300 -5.89 -1.62 -15.37
C LEU A 300 -5.55 -0.26 -16.00
N ARG A 301 -4.66 -0.22 -16.99
CA ARG A 301 -4.32 1.01 -17.75
C ARG A 301 -5.54 1.58 -18.45
N GLU A 302 -6.33 0.75 -19.11
CA GLU A 302 -7.57 1.16 -19.78
C GLU A 302 -8.58 1.75 -18.77
N ARG A 303 -8.80 1.06 -17.65
CA ARG A 303 -9.71 1.50 -16.58
C ARG A 303 -9.23 2.77 -15.88
N ARG A 304 -7.93 2.90 -15.66
CA ARG A 304 -7.31 4.12 -15.15
C ARG A 304 -7.57 5.31 -16.06
N ASP A 305 -7.31 5.14 -17.36
CA ASP A 305 -7.45 6.23 -18.33
C ASP A 305 -8.90 6.68 -18.47
N TYR A 306 -9.84 5.73 -18.49
CA TYR A 306 -11.27 5.99 -18.43
C TYR A 306 -11.65 6.76 -17.15
N SER A 307 -11.26 6.24 -15.99
CA SER A 307 -11.61 6.82 -14.70
C SER A 307 -11.06 8.24 -14.53
N ASN A 308 -9.78 8.45 -14.90
CA ASN A 308 -9.16 9.76 -14.79
C ASN A 308 -9.83 10.80 -15.71
N LYS A 309 -10.19 10.40 -16.94
CA LYS A 309 -10.93 11.25 -17.86
C LYS A 309 -12.29 11.63 -17.25
N ARG A 310 -13.08 10.66 -16.83
CA ARG A 310 -14.43 10.88 -16.28
C ARG A 310 -14.41 11.73 -15.03
N LEU A 311 -13.48 11.49 -14.09
CA LEU A 311 -13.36 12.30 -12.86
C LEU A 311 -13.08 13.77 -13.16
N ASN A 312 -12.23 14.06 -14.14
CA ASN A 312 -11.90 15.45 -14.52
C ASN A 312 -12.95 16.12 -15.42
N GLU A 313 -13.98 15.40 -15.87
CA GLU A 313 -15.16 15.94 -16.55
C GLU A 313 -16.27 16.38 -15.58
N ILE A 314 -16.19 15.98 -14.30
CA ILE A 314 -17.18 16.31 -13.26
C ILE A 314 -16.83 17.66 -12.63
N ASP A 315 -17.75 18.62 -12.70
CA ASP A 315 -17.58 19.93 -12.06
C ASP A 315 -17.35 19.82 -10.56
N GLY A 316 -16.31 20.49 -10.05
CA GLY A 316 -15.91 20.47 -8.64
C GLY A 316 -15.10 19.24 -8.23
N ILE A 317 -14.63 18.44 -9.17
CA ILE A 317 -13.69 17.33 -8.94
C ILE A 317 -12.46 17.49 -9.83
N SER A 318 -11.29 17.29 -9.27
CA SER A 318 -10.03 17.21 -10.01
C SER A 318 -9.21 16.01 -9.55
N CYS A 319 -8.52 15.35 -10.46
CA CYS A 319 -7.73 14.16 -10.16
C CYS A 319 -6.43 14.12 -10.97
N ALA A 320 -5.31 14.13 -10.27
CA ALA A 320 -4.03 13.83 -10.89
C ALA A 320 -4.05 12.40 -11.46
N LYS A 321 -3.47 12.21 -12.66
CA LYS A 321 -3.47 10.91 -13.32
C LYS A 321 -2.57 9.93 -12.58
N PRO A 322 -3.09 8.79 -12.06
CA PRO A 322 -2.28 7.78 -11.40
C PRO A 322 -1.26 7.16 -12.35
N LYS A 323 -0.01 6.99 -11.89
CA LYS A 323 1.08 6.39 -12.65
C LYS A 323 1.38 4.94 -12.24
N GLY A 324 0.78 4.48 -11.13
CA GLY A 324 0.92 3.11 -10.62
C GLY A 324 -0.23 2.70 -9.71
N ALA A 325 -0.17 1.50 -9.17
CA ALA A 325 -1.22 0.85 -8.39
C ALA A 325 -2.57 0.83 -9.13
N PHE A 326 -3.69 0.89 -8.41
CA PHE A 326 -5.04 0.88 -9.00
C PHE A 326 -6.01 1.82 -8.25
N TYR A 327 -5.47 2.93 -7.73
CA TYR A 327 -6.20 3.94 -6.98
C TYR A 327 -6.28 5.26 -7.73
N PHE A 328 -7.37 5.98 -7.55
CA PHE A 328 -7.47 7.40 -7.80
C PHE A 328 -7.74 8.16 -6.49
N PHE A 329 -7.24 9.38 -6.40
CA PHE A 329 -7.33 10.19 -5.19
C PHE A 329 -7.72 11.64 -5.54
N PRO A 330 -8.97 11.86 -6.01
CA PRO A 330 -9.42 13.15 -6.47
C PRO A 330 -9.69 14.11 -5.32
N LYS A 331 -9.45 15.39 -5.59
CA LYS A 331 -9.84 16.53 -4.77
C LYS A 331 -11.29 16.88 -5.04
N VAL A 332 -11.98 17.38 -4.00
CA VAL A 332 -13.36 17.82 -4.05
C VAL A 332 -13.46 19.26 -3.63
N ASP A 333 -14.03 20.11 -4.48
CA ASP A 333 -14.38 21.46 -4.13
C ASP A 333 -15.60 21.51 -3.20
N GLY A 334 -15.66 22.53 -2.34
CA GLY A 334 -16.76 22.71 -1.39
C GLY A 334 -16.56 22.00 -0.04
N ILE A 335 -15.45 21.31 0.19
CA ILE A 335 -15.07 20.86 1.53
C ILE A 335 -14.75 22.08 2.39
N GLY A 336 -15.30 22.13 3.62
CA GLY A 336 -15.23 23.26 4.53
C GLY A 336 -16.32 24.34 4.32
N SER A 337 -17.09 24.26 3.23
CA SER A 337 -18.22 25.16 2.96
C SER A 337 -19.54 24.40 2.80
N LYS A 338 -19.61 23.48 1.88
CA LYS A 338 -20.78 22.65 1.57
C LYS A 338 -20.86 21.42 2.44
N TRP A 339 -19.73 20.76 2.61
CA TRP A 339 -19.54 19.66 3.55
C TRP A 339 -18.52 20.07 4.59
N GLN A 340 -18.81 19.81 5.86
CA GLN A 340 -17.91 20.15 6.96
C GLN A 340 -16.48 19.61 6.75
N ASN A 341 -16.36 18.39 6.19
CA ASN A 341 -15.11 17.73 5.88
C ASN A 341 -15.35 16.63 4.81
N ASP A 342 -14.29 15.99 4.36
CA ASP A 342 -14.31 14.92 3.36
C ASP A 342 -15.03 13.65 3.85
N MET A 343 -15.04 13.36 5.14
CA MET A 343 -15.85 12.28 5.71
C MET A 343 -17.34 12.56 5.55
N ALA A 344 -17.78 13.80 5.82
CA ALA A 344 -19.17 14.21 5.61
C ALA A 344 -19.56 14.11 4.13
N PHE A 345 -18.68 14.50 3.20
CA PHE A 345 -18.86 14.32 1.77
C PHE A 345 -19.09 12.86 1.39
N VAL A 346 -18.19 11.97 1.80
CA VAL A 346 -18.25 10.54 1.45
C VAL A 346 -19.52 9.88 2.02
N ARG A 347 -19.96 10.27 3.22
CA ARG A 347 -21.20 9.77 3.84
C ARG A 347 -22.45 10.25 3.11
N ASP A 348 -22.50 11.54 2.77
CA ASP A 348 -23.62 12.13 2.01
C ASP A 348 -23.73 11.50 0.61
N LEU A 349 -22.58 11.32 -0.06
CA LEU A 349 -22.48 10.63 -1.34
C LEU A 349 -22.98 9.18 -1.24
N LEU A 350 -22.54 8.41 -0.26
CA LEU A 350 -23.01 7.05 -0.03
C LEU A 350 -24.54 7.02 0.19
N GLU A 351 -25.06 7.87 1.04
CA GLU A 351 -26.49 7.88 1.39
C GLU A 351 -27.39 8.19 0.17
N LYS A 352 -26.98 9.16 -0.65
CA LYS A 352 -27.77 9.61 -1.80
C LYS A 352 -27.61 8.73 -3.04
N THR A 353 -26.43 8.16 -3.28
CA THR A 353 -26.09 7.48 -4.54
C THR A 353 -25.78 5.99 -4.41
N GLY A 354 -25.47 5.51 -3.21
CA GLY A 354 -24.97 4.14 -3.00
C GLY A 354 -23.51 3.93 -3.38
N LEU A 355 -22.72 4.99 -3.61
CA LEU A 355 -21.29 4.89 -3.92
C LEU A 355 -20.47 4.80 -2.63
N VAL A 356 -19.56 3.83 -2.55
CA VAL A 356 -18.69 3.62 -1.40
C VAL A 356 -17.25 4.00 -1.76
N PHE A 357 -16.79 5.11 -1.22
CA PHE A 357 -15.39 5.57 -1.28
C PHE A 357 -14.78 5.66 0.11
N VAL A 358 -13.49 5.96 0.20
CA VAL A 358 -12.81 6.26 1.46
C VAL A 358 -12.50 7.74 1.52
N HIS A 359 -12.81 8.41 2.64
CA HIS A 359 -12.46 9.82 2.83
C HIS A 359 -10.94 10.00 2.91
N GLY A 360 -10.45 11.08 2.33
CA GLY A 360 -9.02 11.31 2.17
C GLY A 360 -8.27 11.55 3.47
N SER A 361 -8.92 12.21 4.45
CA SER A 361 -8.34 12.41 5.79
C SER A 361 -8.01 11.10 6.52
N GLY A 362 -8.62 9.97 6.13
CA GLY A 362 -8.26 8.63 6.63
C GLY A 362 -6.90 8.12 6.15
N PHE A 363 -6.24 8.82 5.24
CA PHE A 363 -4.85 8.57 4.81
C PHE A 363 -3.88 9.59 5.44
N GLY A 364 -4.30 10.24 6.51
CA GLY A 364 -3.58 11.29 7.21
C GLY A 364 -4.20 12.67 6.95
N SER A 365 -4.71 13.28 8.01
CA SER A 365 -5.51 14.51 7.94
C SER A 365 -4.73 15.73 7.42
N ALA A 366 -3.41 15.76 7.62
CA ALA A 366 -2.58 16.90 7.21
C ALA A 366 -2.59 17.13 5.68
N TYR A 367 -2.59 16.06 4.89
CA TYR A 367 -2.46 16.13 3.41
C TYR A 367 -3.53 15.33 2.66
N GLY A 368 -4.30 14.49 3.35
CA GLY A 368 -5.40 13.74 2.74
C GLY A 368 -6.75 14.48 2.75
N SER A 369 -6.92 15.47 3.64
CA SER A 369 -8.17 16.24 3.76
C SER A 369 -8.55 16.91 2.43
N GLY A 370 -9.85 16.96 2.15
CA GLY A 370 -10.36 17.53 0.90
C GLY A 370 -10.37 16.57 -0.29
N HIS A 371 -9.95 15.32 -0.08
CA HIS A 371 -9.89 14.28 -1.10
C HIS A 371 -10.77 13.07 -0.73
N PHE A 372 -10.93 12.15 -1.70
CA PHE A 372 -11.41 10.80 -1.43
C PHE A 372 -10.62 9.78 -2.25
N ARG A 373 -10.56 8.54 -1.77
CA ARG A 373 -9.91 7.46 -2.51
C ARG A 373 -10.95 6.50 -3.08
N GLY A 374 -10.79 6.16 -4.35
CA GLY A 374 -11.46 5.03 -4.97
C GLY A 374 -10.49 4.14 -5.74
N VAL A 375 -11.03 3.03 -6.28
CA VAL A 375 -10.29 2.07 -7.08
C VAL A 375 -10.86 2.03 -8.51
N PHE A 376 -9.99 1.85 -9.51
CA PHE A 376 -10.42 1.59 -10.89
C PHE A 376 -10.33 0.09 -11.24
N LEU A 377 -10.62 -0.77 -10.24
CA LEU A 377 -10.63 -2.22 -10.39
C LEU A 377 -11.88 -2.79 -11.10
N PRO A 378 -13.10 -2.20 -10.97
CA PRO A 378 -14.28 -2.72 -11.64
C PRO A 378 -14.22 -2.61 -13.16
N PRO A 379 -15.01 -3.43 -13.88
CA PRO A 379 -15.25 -3.25 -15.32
C PRO A 379 -15.73 -1.84 -15.67
N ILE A 380 -15.45 -1.39 -16.90
CA ILE A 380 -15.76 -0.03 -17.37
C ILE A 380 -17.25 0.29 -17.21
N GLU A 381 -18.14 -0.67 -17.47
CA GLU A 381 -19.60 -0.49 -17.34
C GLU A 381 -20.01 -0.20 -15.88
N THR A 382 -19.29 -0.73 -14.91
CA THR A 382 -19.52 -0.44 -13.49
C THR A 382 -18.95 0.93 -13.11
N LEU A 383 -17.77 1.27 -13.62
CA LEU A 383 -17.13 2.58 -13.42
C LEU A 383 -17.98 3.70 -14.06
N GLU A 384 -18.55 3.47 -15.26
CA GLU A 384 -19.46 4.39 -15.93
C GLU A 384 -20.67 4.72 -15.04
N LYS A 385 -21.37 3.68 -14.57
CA LYS A 385 -22.50 3.86 -13.64
C LYS A 385 -22.11 4.61 -12.37
N ALA A 386 -20.92 4.32 -11.83
CA ALA A 386 -20.44 4.99 -10.64
C ALA A 386 -20.18 6.48 -10.90
N PHE A 387 -19.49 6.82 -11.99
CA PHE A 387 -19.20 8.21 -12.32
C PHE A 387 -20.42 9.00 -12.77
N ASP A 388 -21.40 8.40 -13.43
CA ASP A 388 -22.69 9.04 -13.74
C ASP A 388 -23.46 9.41 -12.46
N ARG A 389 -23.45 8.51 -11.45
CA ARG A 389 -24.04 8.81 -10.12
C ARG A 389 -23.29 9.92 -9.40
N LEU A 390 -21.95 9.93 -9.47
CA LEU A 390 -21.12 10.97 -8.86
C LEU A 390 -21.37 12.32 -9.52
N ASP A 391 -21.42 12.37 -10.85
CA ASP A 391 -21.70 13.58 -11.63
C ASP A 391 -23.08 14.15 -11.29
N GLY A 392 -24.12 13.30 -11.32
CA GLY A 392 -25.47 13.70 -10.92
C GLY A 392 -25.57 14.22 -9.47
N PHE A 393 -24.78 13.63 -8.55
CA PHE A 393 -24.71 14.11 -7.17
C PHE A 393 -24.03 15.48 -7.06
N MET A 394 -22.93 15.70 -7.75
CA MET A 394 -22.21 16.97 -7.76
C MET A 394 -23.06 18.09 -8.37
N ALA A 395 -23.76 17.81 -9.49
CA ALA A 395 -24.65 18.76 -10.14
C ALA A 395 -25.82 19.21 -9.24
N GLN A 396 -26.44 18.28 -8.49
CA GLN A 396 -27.54 18.58 -7.56
C GLN A 396 -27.08 19.39 -6.35
N THR A 397 -25.83 19.18 -5.95
CA THR A 397 -25.26 19.88 -4.81
C THR A 397 -24.58 21.20 -5.21
N GLY A 398 -24.38 21.48 -6.51
CA GLY A 398 -23.84 22.73 -7.09
C GLY A 398 -24.82 23.90 -7.13
N GLN A 399 -26.13 23.62 -6.95
CA GLN A 399 -27.18 24.62 -6.85
C GLN A 399 -27.41 25.01 -5.39
#